data_181dc685f2b8d844bf810515ee7a1d89
#
_entry.id   181dc685f2b8d844bf810515ee7a1d89
#
_cell.length_a   1.000
_cell.length_b   1.000
_cell.length_c   1.000
_cell.angle_alpha   90.00
_cell.angle_beta   90.00
_cell.angle_gamma   90.00
#
_symmetry.space_group_name_H-M   'P 1'
#
loop_
_entity.id
_entity.type
_entity.pdbx_description
1 polymer ?
#
loop_
_entity_poly.entity_id
_entity_poly.type
_entity_poly.pdbx_seq_one_letter_code
_entity_poly.pdbx_strand_id
1 'polypeptide(L)'
;MDIESLANAVFDEIENEVNLTSKWKSTSKYARIRHLQIDKRGSFGERLLRDIFSKERNIALAYQDGDQGEWDIKINDIKIEVKTSSLDVNDKFQNEHIKNTPNCDFICFIGVAPDNLFMRLEKISEIDFSKLHNRGARGTGAGYKWDFKKEQMIEVKTREEVVALFYAEMGLDKKLIKKNLKSKQ
;
A
#
# COMPACT_ATOMS: atom_id res chain seq x y z
N MET A 1 -30.69 15.94 30.56
CA MET A 1 -29.41 15.76 29.83
C MET A 1 -29.67 16.26 28.42
N ASP A 2 -28.89 17.20 27.95
CA ASP A 2 -29.03 17.72 26.58
C ASP A 2 -28.46 16.72 25.57
N ILE A 3 -28.78 16.93 24.30
CA ILE A 3 -28.38 16.01 23.24
C ILE A 3 -26.87 15.97 23.03
N GLU A 4 -26.17 17.05 23.32
CA GLU A 4 -24.71 17.14 23.20
C GLU A 4 -24.02 16.25 24.24
N SER A 5 -24.47 16.30 25.50
CA SER A 5 -24.01 15.43 26.57
C SER A 5 -24.22 13.95 26.28
N LEU A 6 -25.40 13.62 25.69
CA LEU A 6 -25.68 12.24 25.27
C LEU A 6 -24.75 11.78 24.13
N ALA A 7 -24.54 12.64 23.13
CA ALA A 7 -23.67 12.32 22.02
C ALA A 7 -22.24 12.11 22.48
N ASN A 8 -21.74 12.97 23.36
CA ASN A 8 -20.39 12.83 23.90
C ASN A 8 -20.22 11.52 24.69
N ALA A 9 -21.20 11.16 25.52
CA ALA A 9 -21.15 9.88 26.24
C ALA A 9 -21.10 8.66 25.30
N VAL A 10 -21.86 8.70 24.20
CA VAL A 10 -21.81 7.65 23.17
C VAL A 10 -20.49 7.63 22.44
N PHE A 11 -19.90 8.80 22.13
CA PHE A 11 -18.56 8.85 21.53
C PHE A 11 -17.50 8.26 22.47
N ASP A 12 -17.51 8.62 23.74
CA ASP A 12 -16.57 8.09 24.73
C ASP A 12 -16.69 6.56 24.88
N GLU A 13 -17.92 6.03 24.87
CA GLU A 13 -18.17 4.59 24.90
C GLU A 13 -17.59 3.89 23.67
N ILE A 14 -17.86 4.39 22.47
CA ILE A 14 -17.36 3.85 21.20
C ILE A 14 -15.83 3.95 21.14
N GLU A 15 -15.25 5.08 21.52
CA GLU A 15 -13.80 5.26 21.54
C GLU A 15 -13.13 4.28 22.52
N ASN A 16 -13.72 4.04 23.69
CA ASN A 16 -13.22 3.05 24.64
C ASN A 16 -13.28 1.64 24.07
N GLU A 17 -14.39 1.24 23.43
CA GLU A 17 -14.50 -0.06 22.76
C GLU A 17 -13.45 -0.21 21.66
N VAL A 18 -13.29 0.80 20.81
CA VAL A 18 -12.28 0.80 19.73
C VAL A 18 -10.88 0.70 20.30
N ASN A 19 -10.55 1.42 21.36
CA ASN A 19 -9.24 1.40 21.99
C ASN A 19 -8.93 0.04 22.63
N LEU A 20 -9.90 -0.61 23.25
CA LEU A 20 -9.75 -1.94 23.85
C LEU A 20 -9.52 -3.02 22.78
N THR A 21 -10.14 -2.89 21.61
CA THR A 21 -10.03 -3.88 20.52
C THR A 21 -8.98 -3.53 19.50
N SER A 22 -8.52 -2.28 19.45
CA SER A 22 -7.59 -1.78 18.45
C SER A 22 -6.17 -2.25 18.74
N LYS A 23 -5.54 -2.84 17.74
CA LYS A 23 -4.09 -3.10 17.72
C LYS A 23 -3.27 -1.81 17.52
N TRP A 24 -3.93 -0.71 17.18
CA TRP A 24 -3.33 0.58 16.93
C TRP A 24 -3.33 1.43 18.20
N LYS A 25 -2.18 1.53 18.84
CA LYS A 25 -1.96 2.43 19.98
C LYS A 25 -1.53 3.80 19.47
N SER A 26 -1.79 4.85 20.24
CA SER A 26 -1.30 6.20 19.92
C SER A 26 0.23 6.27 19.82
N THR A 27 0.93 5.37 20.51
CA THR A 27 2.39 5.21 20.48
C THR A 27 2.89 4.37 19.33
N SER A 28 2.02 3.74 18.55
CA SER A 28 2.43 2.93 17.39
C SER A 28 3.13 3.79 16.34
N LYS A 29 4.21 3.28 15.77
CA LYS A 29 5.10 3.98 14.83
C LYS A 29 4.36 4.61 13.66
N TYR A 30 3.36 3.90 13.13
CA TYR A 30 2.56 4.34 11.97
C TYR A 30 1.13 4.73 12.33
N ALA A 31 0.83 5.04 13.61
CA ALA A 31 -0.52 5.41 14.07
C ALA A 31 -1.15 6.53 13.23
N ARG A 32 -0.34 7.47 12.74
CA ARG A 32 -0.79 8.60 11.94
C ARG A 32 -1.55 8.22 10.67
N ILE A 33 -1.33 7.01 10.10
CA ILE A 33 -2.05 6.55 8.92
C ILE A 33 -3.56 6.47 9.16
N ARG A 34 -3.98 6.19 10.41
CA ARG A 34 -5.38 6.06 10.81
C ARG A 34 -6.14 7.39 10.78
N HIS A 35 -5.42 8.49 10.93
CA HIS A 35 -5.99 9.85 10.89
C HIS A 35 -6.13 10.40 9.46
N LEU A 36 -5.54 9.72 8.48
CA LEU A 36 -5.66 10.12 7.09
C LEU A 36 -7.01 9.68 6.52
N GLN A 37 -7.62 10.53 5.71
CA GLN A 37 -8.74 10.15 4.85
C GLN A 37 -8.31 9.06 3.87
N ILE A 38 -9.27 8.31 3.33
CA ILE A 38 -8.98 7.10 2.52
C ILE A 38 -8.12 7.43 1.29
N ASP A 39 -8.45 8.49 0.56
CA ASP A 39 -7.67 9.00 -0.58
C ASP A 39 -6.25 9.39 -0.18
N LYS A 40 -6.07 10.00 0.99
CA LYS A 40 -4.75 10.38 1.50
C LYS A 40 -3.90 9.19 1.96
N ARG A 41 -4.53 8.06 2.32
CA ARG A 41 -3.80 6.81 2.57
C ARG A 41 -3.22 6.24 1.27
N GLY A 42 -3.96 6.31 0.16
CA GLY A 42 -3.45 5.97 -1.17
C GLY A 42 -2.20 6.80 -1.50
N SER A 43 -2.33 8.12 -1.44
CA SER A 43 -1.23 9.05 -1.69
C SER A 43 0.00 8.84 -0.80
N PHE A 44 -0.14 8.26 0.40
CA PHE A 44 1.00 7.90 1.25
C PHE A 44 1.90 6.87 0.56
N GLY A 45 1.33 5.79 0.04
CA GLY A 45 2.12 4.72 -0.60
C GLY A 45 2.80 5.19 -1.88
N GLU A 46 2.09 5.93 -2.73
CA GLU A 46 2.64 6.50 -3.96
C GLU A 46 3.84 7.41 -3.66
N ARG A 47 3.69 8.33 -2.70
CA ARG A 47 4.77 9.24 -2.29
C ARG A 47 5.93 8.52 -1.64
N LEU A 48 5.67 7.50 -0.82
CA LEU A 48 6.70 6.67 -0.21
C LEU A 48 7.58 6.01 -1.29
N LEU A 49 6.97 5.37 -2.29
CA LEU A 49 7.72 4.75 -3.38
C LEU A 49 8.46 5.79 -4.21
N ARG A 50 7.83 6.92 -4.54
CA ARG A 50 8.48 8.03 -5.23
C ARG A 50 9.74 8.49 -4.50
N ASP A 51 9.65 8.69 -3.19
CA ASP A 51 10.78 9.18 -2.39
C ASP A 51 11.89 8.12 -2.27
N ILE A 52 11.54 6.84 -2.23
CA ILE A 52 12.49 5.72 -2.26
C ILE A 52 13.25 5.71 -3.57
N PHE A 53 12.53 5.70 -4.70
CA PHE A 53 13.15 5.51 -6.02
C PHE A 53 13.78 6.78 -6.59
N SER A 54 13.37 7.98 -6.17
CA SER A 54 14.02 9.24 -6.57
C SER A 54 15.50 9.31 -6.17
N LYS A 55 15.92 8.51 -5.22
CA LYS A 55 17.31 8.42 -4.75
C LYS A 55 18.14 7.38 -5.52
N GLU A 56 17.52 6.62 -6.43
CA GLU A 56 18.19 5.63 -7.25
C GLU A 56 18.73 6.28 -8.55
N ARG A 57 20.06 6.30 -8.71
CA ARG A 57 20.71 7.04 -9.81
C ARG A 57 20.57 6.40 -11.19
N ASN A 58 20.24 5.11 -11.25
CA ASN A 58 20.29 4.32 -12.48
C ASN A 58 18.89 3.91 -12.97
N ILE A 59 17.85 4.60 -12.53
CA ILE A 59 16.49 4.38 -12.99
C ILE A 59 15.88 5.67 -13.51
N ALA A 60 15.07 5.56 -14.55
CA ALA A 60 14.16 6.61 -14.97
C ALA A 60 12.88 6.47 -14.17
N LEU A 61 12.55 7.49 -13.38
CA LEU A 61 11.35 7.54 -12.55
C LEU A 61 10.35 8.53 -13.15
N ALA A 62 9.12 8.10 -13.35
CA ALA A 62 8.00 8.97 -13.65
C ALA A 62 6.84 8.63 -12.71
N TYR A 63 5.97 9.59 -12.46
CA TYR A 63 4.74 9.43 -11.67
C TYR A 63 3.63 10.29 -12.27
N GLN A 64 2.40 9.88 -12.04
CA GLN A 64 1.23 10.65 -12.41
C GLN A 64 0.67 11.33 -11.16
N ASP A 65 0.41 12.64 -11.26
CA ASP A 65 -0.29 13.38 -10.24
C ASP A 65 -1.80 13.35 -10.56
N GLY A 66 -2.59 12.79 -9.66
CA GLY A 66 -4.06 12.80 -9.72
C GLY A 66 -4.70 11.50 -10.20
N ASP A 67 -6.02 11.41 -10.05
CA ASP A 67 -6.86 10.20 -10.18
C ASP A 67 -7.09 9.69 -11.63
N GLN A 68 -6.36 10.18 -12.62
CA GLN A 68 -6.69 9.94 -14.04
C GLN A 68 -5.77 8.97 -14.76
N GLY A 69 -4.84 8.34 -14.06
CA GLY A 69 -3.89 7.40 -14.64
C GLY A 69 -4.29 5.94 -14.48
N GLU A 70 -3.80 5.10 -15.38
CA GLU A 70 -3.89 3.64 -15.24
C GLU A 70 -2.73 3.06 -14.44
N TRP A 71 -1.82 3.91 -13.99
CA TRP A 71 -0.65 3.59 -13.16
C TRP A 71 -0.25 4.82 -12.33
N ASP A 72 0.36 4.61 -11.17
CA ASP A 72 0.75 5.67 -10.25
C ASP A 72 2.24 6.02 -10.37
N ILE A 73 3.09 5.02 -10.58
CA ILE A 73 4.53 5.18 -10.71
C ILE A 73 5.07 4.35 -11.87
N LYS A 74 6.05 4.90 -12.59
CA LYS A 74 6.77 4.20 -13.65
C LYS A 74 8.25 4.16 -13.32
N ILE A 75 8.81 2.95 -13.26
CA ILE A 75 10.23 2.69 -13.01
C ILE A 75 10.82 2.15 -14.32
N ASN A 76 11.69 2.93 -14.97
CA ASN A 76 12.10 2.70 -16.35
C ASN A 76 10.84 2.70 -17.25
N ASP A 77 10.56 1.58 -17.93
CA ASP A 77 9.36 1.44 -18.74
C ASP A 77 8.26 0.63 -18.06
N ILE A 78 8.47 0.15 -16.84
CA ILE A 78 7.54 -0.67 -16.07
C ILE A 78 6.56 0.21 -15.31
N LYS A 79 5.29 0.05 -15.58
CA LYS A 79 4.16 0.79 -15.00
C LYS A 79 3.57 0.05 -13.81
N ILE A 80 3.37 0.74 -12.71
CA ILE A 80 2.98 0.16 -11.43
C ILE A 80 1.81 0.95 -10.84
N GLU A 81 0.74 0.25 -10.53
CA GLU A 81 -0.38 0.73 -9.72
C GLU A 81 -0.02 0.51 -8.23
N VAL A 82 -0.35 1.47 -7.37
CA VAL A 82 -0.05 1.38 -5.93
C VAL A 82 -1.34 1.29 -5.12
N LYS A 83 -1.44 0.27 -4.30
CA LYS A 83 -2.56 0.09 -3.38
C LYS A 83 -2.06 0.12 -1.93
N THR A 84 -2.58 1.05 -1.14
CA THR A 84 -2.19 1.20 0.27
C THR A 84 -3.35 0.87 1.18
N SER A 85 -3.13 -0.02 2.13
CA SER A 85 -4.11 -0.39 3.13
C SER A 85 -3.51 -0.45 4.53
N SER A 86 -4.32 -0.14 5.53
CA SER A 86 -3.93 -0.32 6.94
C SER A 86 -4.46 -1.65 7.46
N LEU A 87 -3.71 -2.26 8.38
CA LEU A 87 -4.12 -3.50 9.03
C LEU A 87 -5.47 -3.33 9.72
N ASP A 88 -6.41 -4.20 9.42
CA ASP A 88 -7.74 -4.22 10.04
C ASP A 88 -7.77 -5.02 11.35
N VAL A 89 -8.94 -5.07 11.97
CA VAL A 89 -9.16 -5.82 13.23
C VAL A 89 -9.00 -7.35 13.05
N ASN A 90 -9.15 -7.84 11.82
CA ASN A 90 -9.05 -9.26 11.44
C ASN A 90 -7.64 -9.65 10.97
N ASP A 91 -6.62 -8.82 11.21
CA ASP A 91 -5.23 -9.03 10.74
C ASP A 91 -5.08 -9.12 9.23
N LYS A 92 -5.88 -8.35 8.49
CA LYS A 92 -5.84 -8.30 7.03
C LYS A 92 -5.57 -6.90 6.52
N PHE A 93 -4.88 -6.84 5.40
CA PHE A 93 -4.76 -5.67 4.54
C PHE A 93 -5.79 -5.79 3.43
N GLN A 94 -6.84 -4.96 3.49
CA GLN A 94 -7.94 -4.99 2.53
C GLN A 94 -7.64 -4.04 1.38
N ASN A 95 -7.57 -4.58 0.15
CA ASN A 95 -7.33 -3.79 -1.05
C ASN A 95 -8.52 -3.92 -1.98
N GLU A 96 -9.05 -2.78 -2.39
CA GLU A 96 -10.24 -2.67 -3.22
C GLU A 96 -9.93 -1.92 -4.51
N HIS A 97 -10.89 -1.93 -5.45
CA HIS A 97 -10.76 -1.26 -6.74
C HIS A 97 -9.55 -1.73 -7.58
N ILE A 98 -9.20 -3.01 -7.45
CA ILE A 98 -8.17 -3.63 -8.28
C ILE A 98 -8.75 -3.82 -9.67
N LYS A 99 -8.07 -3.28 -10.68
CA LYS A 99 -8.51 -3.33 -12.07
C LYS A 99 -7.62 -4.28 -12.86
N ASN A 100 -8.23 -5.07 -13.73
CA ASN A 100 -7.52 -5.78 -14.78
C ASN A 100 -7.31 -4.78 -15.93
N THR A 101 -6.23 -4.02 -15.89
CA THR A 101 -5.91 -3.00 -16.89
C THR A 101 -4.72 -3.43 -17.72
N PRO A 102 -4.82 -3.36 -19.06
CA PRO A 102 -3.71 -3.75 -19.95
C PRO A 102 -2.56 -2.74 -19.93
N ASN A 103 -2.76 -1.55 -19.36
CA ASN A 103 -1.77 -0.48 -19.37
C ASN A 103 -0.95 -0.36 -18.08
N CYS A 104 -1.02 -1.36 -17.22
CA CYS A 104 -0.20 -1.48 -16.02
C CYS A 104 0.48 -2.85 -15.98
N ASP A 105 1.74 -2.90 -15.60
CA ASP A 105 2.51 -4.14 -15.58
C ASP A 105 2.44 -4.84 -14.23
N PHE A 106 2.46 -4.05 -13.15
CA PHE A 106 2.46 -4.56 -11.78
C PHE A 106 1.48 -3.80 -10.89
N ILE A 107 1.01 -4.48 -9.84
CA ILE A 107 0.36 -3.85 -8.69
C ILE A 107 1.29 -3.98 -7.49
N CYS A 108 1.60 -2.87 -6.84
CA CYS A 108 2.30 -2.84 -5.56
C CYS A 108 1.30 -2.65 -4.42
N PHE A 109 1.18 -3.65 -3.57
CA PHE A 109 0.40 -3.58 -2.34
C PHE A 109 1.29 -3.16 -1.18
N ILE A 110 0.90 -2.08 -0.49
CA ILE A 110 1.57 -1.57 0.70
C ILE A 110 0.65 -1.75 1.89
N GLY A 111 1.02 -2.64 2.79
CA GLY A 111 0.34 -2.91 4.05
C GLY A 111 0.98 -2.12 5.19
N VAL A 112 0.23 -1.23 5.82
CA VAL A 112 0.68 -0.48 6.99
C VAL A 112 0.11 -1.13 8.24
N ALA A 113 0.96 -1.74 9.06
CA ALA A 113 0.62 -2.23 10.40
C ALA A 113 1.05 -1.21 11.46
N PRO A 114 0.69 -1.39 12.74
CA PRO A 114 1.04 -0.45 13.80
C PRO A 114 2.51 -0.03 13.82
N ASP A 115 3.43 -0.98 13.71
CA ASP A 115 4.87 -0.73 13.84
C ASP A 115 5.71 -1.22 12.66
N ASN A 116 5.08 -1.82 11.64
CA ASN A 116 5.75 -2.46 10.50
C ASN A 116 5.09 -2.06 9.18
N LEU A 117 5.91 -2.03 8.13
CA LEU A 117 5.45 -1.92 6.75
C LEU A 117 5.63 -3.25 6.03
N PHE A 118 4.67 -3.58 5.19
CA PHE A 118 4.66 -4.79 4.39
C PHE A 118 4.46 -4.41 2.93
N MET A 119 5.11 -5.15 2.02
CA MET A 119 4.96 -4.94 0.59
C MET A 119 4.78 -6.26 -0.13
N ARG A 120 4.02 -6.19 -1.22
CA ARG A 120 3.86 -7.29 -2.17
C ARG A 120 3.73 -6.72 -3.57
N LEU A 121 4.49 -7.24 -4.51
CA LEU A 121 4.41 -6.93 -5.92
C LEU A 121 3.76 -8.09 -6.65
N GLU A 122 2.77 -7.80 -7.48
CA GLU A 122 2.11 -8.79 -8.32
C GLU A 122 2.14 -8.33 -9.76
N LYS A 123 2.56 -9.20 -10.65
CA LYS A 123 2.51 -8.94 -12.09
C LYS A 123 1.10 -9.16 -12.61
N ILE A 124 0.49 -8.15 -13.21
CA ILE A 124 -0.92 -8.19 -13.60
C ILE A 124 -1.23 -9.38 -14.52
N SER A 125 -0.33 -9.70 -15.45
CA SER A 125 -0.51 -10.83 -16.37
C SER A 125 -0.50 -12.22 -15.68
N GLU A 126 -0.09 -12.30 -14.42
CA GLU A 126 -0.03 -13.55 -13.64
C GLU A 126 -1.17 -13.64 -12.61
N ILE A 127 -1.97 -12.57 -12.46
CA ILE A 127 -3.10 -12.55 -11.54
C ILE A 127 -4.28 -13.33 -12.14
N ASP A 128 -4.74 -14.35 -11.43
CA ASP A 128 -6.00 -15.04 -11.75
C ASP A 128 -7.19 -14.24 -11.17
N PHE A 129 -7.67 -13.27 -11.94
CA PHE A 129 -8.80 -12.42 -11.54
C PHE A 129 -10.08 -13.19 -11.26
N SER A 130 -10.24 -14.41 -11.78
CA SER A 130 -11.41 -15.24 -11.52
C SER A 130 -11.50 -15.72 -10.06
N LYS A 131 -10.38 -15.75 -9.37
CA LYS A 131 -10.29 -16.12 -7.94
C LYS A 131 -10.46 -14.93 -7.00
N LEU A 132 -10.48 -13.71 -7.52
CA LEU A 132 -10.67 -12.53 -6.72
C LEU A 132 -12.16 -12.24 -6.51
N HIS A 133 -12.49 -11.61 -5.39
CA HIS A 133 -13.85 -11.20 -5.12
C HIS A 133 -14.24 -10.03 -6.03
N ASN A 134 -15.14 -10.28 -7.00
CA ASN A 134 -15.68 -9.25 -7.89
C ASN A 134 -16.76 -8.45 -7.14
N ARG A 135 -16.57 -7.16 -6.97
CA ARG A 135 -17.53 -6.25 -6.33
C ARG A 135 -18.64 -5.76 -7.29
N GLY A 136 -18.61 -6.22 -8.54
CA GLY A 136 -19.60 -5.87 -9.57
C GLY A 136 -19.38 -4.48 -10.18
N ALA A 137 -20.16 -4.21 -11.25
CA ALA A 137 -20.08 -3.00 -12.05
C ALA A 137 -20.99 -1.87 -11.50
N ARG A 138 -21.21 -1.74 -10.21
CA ARG A 138 -22.07 -0.69 -9.65
C ARG A 138 -21.24 0.55 -9.30
N GLY A 139 -21.44 1.61 -10.08
CA GLY A 139 -20.90 2.94 -9.84
C GLY A 139 -19.40 3.07 -10.18
N THR A 140 -18.77 4.13 -9.69
CA THR A 140 -17.34 4.47 -9.88
C THR A 140 -16.38 3.51 -9.18
N GLY A 141 -16.90 2.47 -8.52
CA GLY A 141 -16.17 1.53 -7.69
C GLY A 141 -15.98 0.13 -8.28
N ALA A 142 -16.23 -0.06 -9.59
CA ALA A 142 -16.03 -1.35 -10.23
C ALA A 142 -14.59 -1.85 -10.09
N GLY A 143 -14.41 -3.11 -9.68
CA GLY A 143 -13.09 -3.73 -9.52
C GLY A 143 -13.15 -4.95 -8.64
N TYR A 144 -11.98 -5.51 -8.42
CA TYR A 144 -11.81 -6.68 -7.57
C TYR A 144 -11.34 -6.26 -6.18
N LYS A 145 -11.64 -7.11 -5.19
CA LYS A 145 -11.11 -7.03 -3.85
C LYS A 145 -10.10 -8.16 -3.65
N TRP A 146 -8.95 -7.82 -3.06
CA TRP A 146 -7.92 -8.78 -2.71
C TRP A 146 -7.34 -8.45 -1.34
N ASP A 147 -7.57 -9.32 -0.38
CA ASP A 147 -7.12 -9.16 0.99
C ASP A 147 -5.87 -10.02 1.24
N PHE A 148 -4.89 -9.45 1.94
CA PHE A 148 -3.68 -10.16 2.33
C PHE A 148 -3.56 -10.23 3.85
N LYS A 149 -3.10 -11.36 4.36
CA LYS A 149 -2.54 -11.46 5.71
C LYS A 149 -1.07 -11.03 5.70
N LYS A 150 -0.52 -10.72 6.88
CA LYS A 150 0.90 -10.34 7.01
C LYS A 150 1.85 -11.37 6.41
N GLU A 151 1.56 -12.66 6.63
CA GLU A 151 2.38 -13.79 6.17
C GLU A 151 2.43 -13.93 4.64
N GLN A 152 1.52 -13.28 3.95
CA GLN A 152 1.44 -13.27 2.49
C GLN A 152 2.18 -12.07 1.87
N MET A 153 2.78 -11.23 2.69
CA MET A 153 3.49 -10.03 2.29
C MET A 153 4.91 -10.03 2.90
N ILE A 154 5.79 -9.26 2.33
CA ILE A 154 7.18 -9.13 2.80
C ILE A 154 7.27 -7.91 3.72
N GLU A 155 7.70 -8.13 4.97
CA GLU A 155 8.03 -7.03 5.86
C GLU A 155 9.26 -6.29 5.35
N VAL A 156 9.17 -4.97 5.24
CA VAL A 156 10.25 -4.10 4.79
C VAL A 156 10.61 -3.08 5.88
N LYS A 157 11.90 -2.95 6.17
CA LYS A 157 12.43 -2.07 7.23
C LYS A 157 13.31 -0.96 6.68
N THR A 158 13.91 -1.20 5.54
CA THR A 158 14.88 -0.27 4.93
C THR A 158 14.50 0.03 3.49
N ARG A 159 15.00 1.16 3.00
CA ARG A 159 14.87 1.55 1.60
C ARG A 159 15.49 0.50 0.67
N GLU A 160 16.65 -0.02 1.06
CA GLU A 160 17.40 -1.01 0.29
C GLU A 160 16.62 -2.32 0.11
N GLU A 161 15.86 -2.74 1.13
CA GLU A 161 14.98 -3.91 1.04
C GLU A 161 13.84 -3.68 0.06
N VAL A 162 13.23 -2.49 0.05
CA VAL A 162 12.19 -2.14 -0.93
C VAL A 162 12.76 -2.16 -2.34
N VAL A 163 13.90 -1.52 -2.57
CA VAL A 163 14.58 -1.50 -3.88
C VAL A 163 14.92 -2.92 -4.32
N ALA A 164 15.46 -3.76 -3.42
CA ALA A 164 15.80 -5.14 -3.74
C ALA A 164 14.57 -5.99 -4.11
N LEU A 165 13.45 -5.81 -3.40
CA LEU A 165 12.17 -6.47 -3.71
C LEU A 165 11.71 -6.11 -5.13
N PHE A 166 11.67 -4.83 -5.46
CA PHE A 166 11.22 -4.38 -6.77
C PHE A 166 12.12 -4.89 -7.90
N TYR A 167 13.45 -4.84 -7.72
CA TYR A 167 14.38 -5.35 -8.72
C TYR A 167 14.21 -6.87 -8.93
N ALA A 168 13.98 -7.62 -7.86
CA ALA A 168 13.79 -9.07 -7.95
C ALA A 168 12.51 -9.41 -8.71
N GLU A 169 11.38 -8.80 -8.35
CA GLU A 169 10.06 -9.10 -8.93
C GLU A 169 9.94 -8.58 -10.38
N MET A 170 10.57 -7.44 -10.68
CA MET A 170 10.54 -6.86 -12.03
C MET A 170 11.60 -7.45 -12.97
N GLY A 171 12.43 -8.39 -12.50
CA GLY A 171 13.49 -8.99 -13.29
C GLY A 171 14.62 -8.02 -13.71
N LEU A 172 14.82 -6.93 -12.96
CA LEU A 172 15.84 -5.96 -13.22
C LEU A 172 17.22 -6.47 -12.78
N ASP A 173 18.29 -6.04 -13.48
CA ASP A 173 19.63 -6.61 -13.33
C ASP A 173 20.19 -6.47 -11.90
N LYS A 174 20.46 -7.60 -11.25
CA LYS A 174 21.06 -7.70 -9.91
C LYS A 174 22.44 -7.05 -9.79
N LYS A 175 23.15 -6.79 -10.88
CA LYS A 175 24.46 -6.12 -10.86
C LYS A 175 24.37 -4.69 -10.34
N LEU A 176 23.24 -4.02 -10.52
CA LEU A 176 22.98 -2.69 -9.98
C LEU A 176 22.82 -2.71 -8.47
N ILE A 177 22.21 -3.76 -7.89
CA ILE A 177 22.02 -3.91 -6.44
C ILE A 177 23.38 -4.08 -5.73
N LYS A 178 24.27 -4.92 -6.27
CA LYS A 178 25.58 -5.21 -5.66
C LYS A 178 26.53 -4.00 -5.64
N LYS A 179 26.41 -3.10 -6.61
CA LYS A 179 27.25 -1.90 -6.69
C LYS A 179 26.92 -0.89 -5.59
N ASN A 180 25.65 -0.79 -5.22
CA ASN A 180 25.17 0.14 -4.18
C ASN A 180 25.45 -0.37 -2.75
N LEU A 181 25.50 -1.70 -2.55
CA LEU A 181 25.85 -2.28 -1.25
C LEU A 181 27.35 -2.21 -0.96
N LYS A 182 28.22 -2.28 -2.01
CA LYS A 182 29.68 -2.20 -1.86
C LYS A 182 30.22 -0.77 -1.70
N SER A 183 29.46 0.24 -2.08
CA SER A 183 29.90 1.65 -1.94
C SER A 183 29.68 2.23 -0.54
N LYS A 184 29.19 1.42 0.42
CA LYS A 184 28.93 1.80 1.82
C LYS A 184 29.79 1.06 2.84
N GLN A 185 30.80 0.29 2.37
CA GLN A 185 31.91 -0.20 3.18
C GLN A 185 33.16 0.62 2.89
#